data_112ef6ca33f20e4b0cab393d4e6a346d
#
_entry.id   112ef6ca33f20e4b0cab393d4e6a346d
#
_cell.length_a   1.000
_cell.length_b   1.000
_cell.length_c   1.000
_cell.angle_alpha   90.00
_cell.angle_beta   90.00
_cell.angle_gamma   90.00
#
_symmetry.space_group_name_H-M   'P 1'
#
loop_
_entity.id
_entity.type
_entity.pdbx_description
1 polymer ?
#
loop_
_entity_poly.entity_id
_entity_poly.type
_entity_poly.pdbx_seq_one_letter_code
_entity_poly.pdbx_strand_id
1 'polypeptide(L)'
;MLHHAGARPRTPGLGRRARVALAAGACVALATACGGTRSQAAASPTSGGLSVIYEAPARGGAAERDFLRDRRPAEKVAEDVGGAFRLPKPITIAGRSCEKGDVPEYDPETRRIALCYSYVAEVRAMFESAHDPDPAGRTAGVITETLYHEVAHALVDTLKLAPTGREEDVADQFAAYRLIPRGPEGRKAVLAAADNYAQYARESRPEDVELGAEHPPDATRAANYRCYLYGAARAEFSDGDAASDDDLIDGEVLTKERASVCEEEYGGLRRGWDGLLAPYRRG
;
A
#
# COMPACT_ATOMS: atom_id res chain seq x y z
N MET A 1 18.68 -24.10 -26.68
CA MET A 1 17.49 -24.61 -27.42
C MET A 1 16.30 -23.82 -26.94
N LEU A 2 15.78 -23.02 -27.87
CA LEU A 2 14.67 -22.08 -27.66
C LEU A 2 13.33 -22.83 -27.50
N HIS A 3 12.50 -22.45 -26.54
CA HIS A 3 11.05 -22.60 -26.66
C HIS A 3 10.35 -21.30 -26.27
N HIS A 4 10.01 -20.56 -27.30
CA HIS A 4 9.00 -19.51 -27.26
C HIS A 4 7.61 -20.16 -27.10
N ALA A 5 6.82 -19.75 -26.13
CA ALA A 5 5.38 -19.99 -26.10
C ALA A 5 4.67 -18.65 -26.31
N GLY A 6 4.18 -18.46 -27.53
CA GLY A 6 3.48 -17.26 -27.97
C GLY A 6 2.08 -17.16 -27.39
N ALA A 7 1.72 -15.98 -26.95
CA ALA A 7 0.36 -15.58 -26.64
C ALA A 7 -0.50 -15.50 -27.91
N ARG A 8 -1.71 -16.07 -27.88
CA ARG A 8 -2.71 -15.96 -28.97
C ARG A 8 -3.72 -14.86 -28.60
N PRO A 9 -4.06 -13.98 -29.54
CA PRO A 9 -5.11 -12.99 -29.33
C PRO A 9 -6.51 -13.63 -29.36
N ARG A 10 -7.38 -13.20 -28.44
CA ARG A 10 -8.81 -13.57 -28.43
C ARG A 10 -9.59 -12.67 -29.38
N THR A 11 -10.28 -13.28 -30.33
CA THR A 11 -11.26 -12.64 -31.21
C THR A 11 -12.61 -12.48 -30.54
N PRO A 12 -13.38 -11.40 -30.80
CA PRO A 12 -14.72 -11.23 -30.28
C PRO A 12 -15.73 -12.00 -31.12
N GLY A 13 -16.53 -12.87 -30.49
CA GLY A 13 -17.62 -13.59 -31.10
C GLY A 13 -18.90 -12.76 -31.18
N LEU A 14 -19.42 -12.59 -32.38
CA LEU A 14 -20.70 -11.97 -32.70
C LEU A 14 -21.92 -12.80 -32.25
N GLY A 15 -22.87 -12.07 -31.81
CA GLY A 15 -24.28 -12.22 -31.56
C GLY A 15 -25.05 -13.48 -31.95
N ARG A 16 -25.98 -13.83 -31.07
CA ARG A 16 -27.24 -14.49 -31.47
C ARG A 16 -28.43 -13.90 -30.71
N ARG A 17 -29.25 -13.21 -31.44
CA ARG A 17 -30.61 -12.80 -31.03
C ARG A 17 -31.51 -14.06 -30.95
N ALA A 18 -32.26 -14.23 -29.88
CA ALA A 18 -33.36 -15.17 -29.84
C ALA A 18 -34.53 -14.58 -29.03
N ARG A 19 -35.66 -14.81 -29.58
CA ARG A 19 -36.97 -14.21 -29.55
C ARG A 19 -37.73 -14.43 -28.22
N VAL A 20 -38.57 -13.43 -27.96
CA VAL A 20 -39.63 -13.35 -26.96
C VAL A 20 -40.65 -14.50 -27.13
N ALA A 21 -41.07 -15.10 -26.03
CA ALA A 21 -42.36 -15.76 -25.88
C ALA A 21 -42.91 -15.42 -24.49
N LEU A 22 -44.04 -14.71 -24.49
CA LEU A 22 -44.90 -14.51 -23.33
C LEU A 22 -45.65 -15.82 -23.03
N ALA A 23 -45.63 -16.22 -21.76
CA ALA A 23 -46.66 -17.10 -21.23
C ALA A 23 -46.98 -16.64 -19.79
N ALA A 24 -48.22 -16.18 -19.63
CA ALA A 24 -48.79 -15.85 -18.33
C ALA A 24 -49.19 -17.15 -17.60
N GLY A 25 -48.76 -17.28 -16.36
CA GLY A 25 -49.18 -18.35 -15.47
C GLY A 25 -49.05 -17.90 -14.02
N ALA A 26 -50.17 -17.56 -13.40
CA ALA A 26 -50.26 -17.25 -11.99
C ALA A 26 -50.20 -18.53 -11.17
N CYS A 27 -49.14 -18.66 -10.33
CA CYS A 27 -49.12 -19.61 -9.23
C CYS A 27 -48.67 -18.88 -7.98
N VAL A 28 -49.59 -18.70 -7.05
CA VAL A 28 -49.32 -18.26 -5.68
C VAL A 28 -48.59 -19.39 -4.95
N ALA A 29 -47.32 -19.23 -4.69
CA ALA A 29 -46.57 -20.09 -3.79
C ALA A 29 -46.12 -19.27 -2.58
N LEU A 30 -46.65 -19.61 -1.41
CA LEU A 30 -46.12 -19.12 -0.13
C LEU A 30 -44.70 -19.66 0.02
N ALA A 31 -43.72 -18.81 -0.19
CA ALA A 31 -42.33 -19.09 0.15
C ALA A 31 -42.04 -18.51 1.55
N THR A 32 -41.93 -19.39 2.51
CA THR A 32 -41.27 -19.11 3.80
C THR A 32 -39.79 -18.70 3.52
N ALA A 33 -39.56 -17.42 3.57
CA ALA A 33 -38.22 -16.85 3.43
C ALA A 33 -37.43 -17.14 4.72
N CYS A 34 -36.57 -18.16 4.71
CA CYS A 34 -35.42 -18.21 5.59
C CYS A 34 -34.44 -17.12 5.12
N GLY A 35 -34.59 -15.95 5.72
CA GLY A 35 -33.69 -14.82 5.53
C GLY A 35 -32.30 -15.12 6.06
N GLY A 36 -31.43 -15.63 5.20
CA GLY A 36 -30.00 -15.58 5.43
C GLY A 36 -29.56 -14.13 5.36
N THR A 37 -29.45 -13.46 6.51
CA THR A 37 -28.80 -12.17 6.63
C THR A 37 -27.35 -12.32 6.24
N ARG A 38 -27.00 -11.95 5.00
CA ARG A 38 -25.64 -11.62 4.66
C ARG A 38 -25.25 -10.46 5.58
N SER A 39 -24.47 -10.76 6.60
CA SER A 39 -23.80 -9.76 7.42
C SER A 39 -22.85 -9.00 6.51
N GLN A 40 -23.31 -7.92 5.90
CA GLN A 40 -22.42 -6.92 5.34
C GLN A 40 -21.63 -6.37 6.51
N ALA A 41 -20.31 -6.57 6.50
CA ALA A 41 -19.44 -5.90 7.44
C ALA A 41 -19.70 -4.40 7.30
N ALA A 42 -20.25 -3.79 8.37
CA ALA A 42 -20.51 -2.37 8.39
C ALA A 42 -19.18 -1.65 8.23
N ALA A 43 -19.08 -0.81 7.19
CA ALA A 43 -17.96 0.08 7.03
C ALA A 43 -17.92 1.01 8.24
N SER A 44 -16.79 1.07 8.93
CA SER A 44 -16.59 2.11 9.96
C SER A 44 -16.54 3.45 9.24
N PRO A 45 -17.42 4.42 9.57
CA PRO A 45 -17.37 5.74 8.95
C PRO A 45 -16.06 6.42 9.38
N THR A 46 -15.11 6.53 8.44
CA THR A 46 -13.92 7.34 8.65
C THR A 46 -14.15 8.73 8.06
N SER A 47 -13.56 9.74 8.67
CA SER A 47 -13.75 11.14 8.28
C SER A 47 -13.14 11.39 6.89
N GLY A 48 -13.81 12.22 6.10
CA GLY A 48 -13.16 12.86 4.95
C GLY A 48 -13.12 12.08 3.65
N GLY A 49 -13.93 11.03 3.46
CA GLY A 49 -14.04 10.35 2.15
C GLY A 49 -13.18 9.08 2.00
N LEU A 50 -12.42 8.68 3.04
CA LEU A 50 -11.84 7.33 3.13
C LEU A 50 -12.69 6.47 4.06
N SER A 51 -12.92 5.21 3.65
CA SER A 51 -13.60 4.19 4.46
C SER A 51 -12.76 2.93 4.53
N VAL A 52 -12.92 2.17 5.61
CA VAL A 52 -12.22 0.89 5.81
C VAL A 52 -13.24 -0.21 5.97
N ILE A 53 -13.04 -1.31 5.26
CA ILE A 53 -13.82 -2.52 5.41
C ILE A 53 -12.90 -3.73 5.55
N TYR A 54 -13.35 -4.75 6.24
CA TYR A 54 -12.67 -6.04 6.32
C TYR A 54 -13.63 -7.11 5.85
N GLU A 55 -13.38 -7.64 4.66
CA GLU A 55 -14.18 -8.71 4.08
C GLU A 55 -13.99 -10.00 4.88
N ALA A 56 -14.99 -10.87 4.84
CA ALA A 56 -14.85 -12.19 5.44
C ALA A 56 -13.72 -12.94 4.72
N PRO A 57 -12.73 -13.46 5.46
CA PRO A 57 -11.64 -14.16 4.82
C PRO A 57 -12.15 -15.46 4.21
N ALA A 58 -11.62 -15.78 3.03
CA ALA A 58 -11.77 -17.10 2.43
C ALA A 58 -10.95 -18.13 3.25
N ARG A 59 -10.48 -19.22 2.63
CA ARG A 59 -9.65 -20.21 3.32
C ARG A 59 -8.35 -19.54 3.81
N GLY A 60 -8.21 -19.42 5.14
CA GLY A 60 -7.12 -18.68 5.77
C GLY A 60 -7.42 -17.18 5.88
N GLY A 61 -6.48 -16.40 6.41
CA GLY A 61 -6.58 -14.94 6.51
C GLY A 61 -7.36 -14.41 7.71
N ALA A 62 -7.89 -15.27 8.58
CA ALA A 62 -8.62 -14.83 9.76
C ALA A 62 -7.71 -14.15 10.80
N ALA A 63 -6.53 -14.72 11.03
CA ALA A 63 -5.53 -14.15 11.94
C ALA A 63 -5.02 -12.79 11.43
N GLU A 64 -4.83 -12.67 10.12
CA GLU A 64 -4.38 -11.44 9.47
C GLU A 64 -5.45 -10.34 9.53
N ARG A 65 -6.71 -10.70 9.28
CA ARG A 65 -7.83 -9.77 9.45
C ARG A 65 -7.93 -9.29 10.91
N ASP A 66 -7.81 -10.19 11.86
CA ASP A 66 -7.92 -9.84 13.28
C ASP A 66 -6.70 -8.99 13.70
N PHE A 67 -5.49 -9.31 13.22
CA PHE A 67 -4.29 -8.48 13.38
C PHE A 67 -4.52 -7.05 12.85
N LEU A 68 -5.07 -6.91 11.63
CA LEU A 68 -5.35 -5.59 11.06
C LEU A 68 -6.39 -4.81 11.86
N ARG A 69 -7.43 -5.48 12.38
CA ARG A 69 -8.43 -4.86 13.23
C ARG A 69 -7.88 -4.40 14.57
N ASP A 70 -7.01 -5.20 15.17
CA ASP A 70 -6.41 -4.88 16.48
C ASP A 70 -5.39 -3.75 16.38
N ARG A 71 -4.54 -3.75 15.34
CA ARG A 71 -3.50 -2.74 15.14
C ARG A 71 -4.02 -1.48 14.46
N ARG A 72 -5.13 -1.58 13.72
CA ARG A 72 -5.82 -0.49 13.01
C ARG A 72 -4.95 0.33 12.05
N PRO A 73 -4.04 -0.25 11.25
CA PRO A 73 -3.22 0.53 10.33
C PRO A 73 -4.06 1.25 9.27
N ALA A 74 -5.08 0.59 8.72
CA ALA A 74 -5.94 1.16 7.69
C ALA A 74 -6.78 2.33 8.21
N GLU A 75 -7.35 2.20 9.41
CA GLU A 75 -8.13 3.27 10.04
C GLU A 75 -7.25 4.48 10.36
N LYS A 76 -6.02 4.27 10.87
CA LYS A 76 -5.08 5.36 11.17
C LYS A 76 -4.69 6.12 9.91
N VAL A 77 -4.42 5.41 8.80
CA VAL A 77 -4.13 6.05 7.50
C VAL A 77 -5.35 6.79 6.97
N ALA A 78 -6.54 6.19 7.05
CA ALA A 78 -7.78 6.82 6.60
C ALA A 78 -8.14 8.06 7.43
N GLU A 79 -7.96 8.03 8.74
CA GLU A 79 -8.16 9.16 9.65
C GLU A 79 -7.17 10.29 9.34
N ASP A 80 -5.90 9.96 9.13
CA ASP A 80 -4.87 10.93 8.80
C ASP A 80 -5.12 11.64 7.47
N VAL A 81 -5.28 10.88 6.41
CA VAL A 81 -5.43 11.43 5.05
C VAL A 81 -6.77 12.14 4.91
N GLY A 82 -7.84 11.54 5.43
CA GLY A 82 -9.18 12.14 5.43
C GLY A 82 -9.28 13.38 6.31
N GLY A 83 -8.50 13.47 7.39
CA GLY A 83 -8.38 14.66 8.21
C GLY A 83 -7.57 15.78 7.56
N ALA A 84 -6.52 15.41 6.81
CA ALA A 84 -5.61 16.37 6.21
C ALA A 84 -6.12 16.96 4.88
N PHE A 85 -6.85 16.17 4.07
CA PHE A 85 -7.17 16.55 2.70
C PHE A 85 -8.67 16.47 2.37
N ARG A 86 -9.11 17.35 1.47
CA ARG A 86 -10.44 17.30 0.87
C ARG A 86 -10.41 16.36 -0.33
N LEU A 87 -11.09 15.23 -0.22
CA LEU A 87 -11.18 14.24 -1.29
C LEU A 87 -12.49 14.45 -2.05
N PRO A 88 -12.45 14.64 -3.39
CA PRO A 88 -13.65 14.88 -4.19
C PRO A 88 -14.46 13.59 -4.42
N LYS A 89 -13.84 12.43 -4.23
CA LYS A 89 -14.46 11.13 -4.43
C LYS A 89 -14.11 10.20 -3.26
N PRO A 90 -15.03 9.30 -2.85
CA PRO A 90 -14.73 8.34 -1.80
C PRO A 90 -13.72 7.30 -2.27
N ILE A 91 -12.84 6.90 -1.36
CA ILE A 91 -11.86 5.82 -1.50
C ILE A 91 -12.14 4.77 -0.42
N THR A 92 -12.05 3.50 -0.75
CA THR A 92 -12.25 2.41 0.22
C THR A 92 -10.99 1.58 0.36
N ILE A 93 -10.47 1.47 1.57
CA ILE A 93 -9.44 0.49 1.92
C ILE A 93 -10.15 -0.81 2.30
N ALA A 94 -9.85 -1.90 1.62
CA ALA A 94 -10.50 -3.18 1.80
C ALA A 94 -9.50 -4.28 2.17
N GLY A 95 -9.47 -4.69 3.45
CA GLY A 95 -8.81 -5.94 3.85
C GLY A 95 -9.59 -7.12 3.27
N ARG A 96 -8.92 -7.96 2.46
CA ARG A 96 -9.58 -9.05 1.74
C ARG A 96 -8.67 -10.24 1.48
N SER A 97 -9.28 -11.37 1.15
CA SER A 97 -8.54 -12.47 0.53
C SER A 97 -8.27 -12.14 -0.93
N CYS A 98 -7.04 -12.34 -1.35
CA CYS A 98 -6.58 -12.18 -2.73
C CYS A 98 -6.16 -13.52 -3.31
N GLU A 99 -5.88 -13.59 -4.60
CA GLU A 99 -5.30 -14.77 -5.23
C GLU A 99 -3.83 -14.92 -4.82
N LYS A 100 -3.27 -16.08 -5.08
CA LYS A 100 -1.87 -16.34 -4.72
C LYS A 100 -0.95 -15.47 -5.59
N GLY A 101 -0.10 -14.69 -4.93
CA GLY A 101 0.84 -13.80 -5.59
C GLY A 101 0.31 -12.39 -5.82
N ASP A 102 -0.97 -12.12 -5.48
CA ASP A 102 -1.46 -10.74 -5.49
C ASP A 102 -0.82 -9.95 -4.35
N VAL A 103 -0.48 -8.71 -4.65
CA VAL A 103 0.01 -7.69 -3.71
C VAL A 103 -1.08 -6.65 -3.44
N PRO A 104 -0.94 -5.82 -2.41
CA PRO A 104 -1.80 -4.66 -2.25
C PRO A 104 -1.78 -3.77 -3.49
N GLU A 105 -2.94 -3.21 -3.86
CA GLU A 105 -3.10 -2.46 -5.09
C GLU A 105 -4.28 -1.48 -5.00
N TYR A 106 -4.12 -0.28 -5.59
CA TYR A 106 -5.21 0.66 -5.84
C TYR A 106 -5.84 0.42 -7.21
N ASP A 107 -7.15 0.20 -7.24
CA ASP A 107 -7.95 0.10 -8.46
C ASP A 107 -8.64 1.45 -8.76
N PRO A 108 -8.25 2.16 -9.84
CA PRO A 108 -8.83 3.47 -10.18
C PRO A 108 -10.28 3.38 -10.69
N GLU A 109 -10.73 2.23 -11.20
CA GLU A 109 -12.11 2.07 -11.68
C GLU A 109 -13.09 2.04 -10.51
N THR A 110 -12.74 1.30 -9.46
CA THR A 110 -13.58 1.16 -8.26
C THR A 110 -13.17 2.10 -7.12
N ARG A 111 -12.02 2.74 -7.21
CA ARG A 111 -11.37 3.54 -6.14
C ARG A 111 -11.23 2.74 -4.84
N ARG A 112 -10.78 1.51 -4.98
CA ARG A 112 -10.53 0.61 -3.86
C ARG A 112 -9.03 0.32 -3.76
N ILE A 113 -8.55 0.32 -2.53
CA ILE A 113 -7.24 -0.21 -2.17
C ILE A 113 -7.47 -1.61 -1.62
N ALA A 114 -6.98 -2.62 -2.32
CA ALA A 114 -7.03 -4.00 -1.86
C ALA A 114 -5.84 -4.28 -0.94
N LEU A 115 -6.09 -4.57 0.34
CA LEU A 115 -5.07 -5.04 1.28
C LEU A 115 -5.21 -6.55 1.47
N CYS A 116 -4.31 -7.30 0.84
CA CYS A 116 -4.35 -8.76 0.81
C CYS A 116 -3.97 -9.37 2.16
N TYR A 117 -4.81 -10.24 2.73
CA TYR A 117 -4.46 -10.96 3.96
C TYR A 117 -3.22 -11.85 3.79
N SER A 118 -3.02 -12.43 2.58
CA SER A 118 -1.83 -13.20 2.24
C SER A 118 -0.55 -12.38 2.34
N TYR A 119 -0.57 -11.12 1.91
CA TYR A 119 0.57 -10.21 2.03
C TYR A 119 0.92 -9.92 3.50
N VAL A 120 -0.08 -9.69 4.35
CA VAL A 120 0.14 -9.51 5.81
C VAL A 120 0.82 -10.73 6.43
N ALA A 121 0.39 -11.95 6.04
CA ALA A 121 1.00 -13.19 6.51
C ALA A 121 2.44 -13.33 6.02
N GLU A 122 2.72 -13.00 4.75
CA GLU A 122 4.04 -13.06 4.14
C GLU A 122 5.04 -12.13 4.85
N VAL A 123 4.68 -10.84 5.01
CA VAL A 123 5.51 -9.87 5.71
C VAL A 123 5.81 -10.32 7.15
N ARG A 124 4.80 -10.85 7.86
CA ARG A 124 4.99 -11.36 9.21
C ARG A 124 5.96 -12.54 9.24
N ALA A 125 5.75 -13.53 8.36
CA ALA A 125 6.61 -14.70 8.28
C ALA A 125 8.08 -14.34 7.97
N MET A 126 8.30 -13.30 7.16
CA MET A 126 9.64 -12.79 6.87
C MET A 126 10.33 -12.30 8.15
N PHE A 127 9.69 -11.43 8.96
CA PHE A 127 10.30 -10.94 10.21
C PHE A 127 10.43 -12.04 11.27
N GLU A 128 9.48 -12.97 11.34
CA GLU A 128 9.59 -14.15 12.22
C GLU A 128 10.77 -15.04 11.81
N SER A 129 10.99 -15.26 10.52
CA SER A 129 12.12 -16.05 10.00
C SER A 129 13.46 -15.36 10.25
N ALA A 130 13.49 -14.04 10.21
CA ALA A 130 14.67 -13.24 10.56
C ALA A 130 14.92 -13.15 12.07
N HIS A 131 14.09 -13.78 12.91
CA HIS A 131 14.16 -13.70 14.36
C HIS A 131 14.13 -12.25 14.89
N ASP A 132 13.36 -11.39 14.21
CA ASP A 132 13.19 -10.01 14.65
C ASP A 132 12.59 -9.96 16.07
N PRO A 133 13.05 -9.08 16.95
CA PRO A 133 12.55 -9.00 18.32
C PRO A 133 11.08 -8.51 18.41
N ASP A 134 10.57 -7.81 17.40
CA ASP A 134 9.17 -7.36 17.32
C ASP A 134 8.56 -7.58 15.92
N PRO A 135 8.36 -8.84 15.49
CA PRO A 135 7.83 -9.14 14.17
C PRO A 135 6.46 -8.48 13.93
N ALA A 136 5.62 -8.42 14.97
CA ALA A 136 4.28 -7.87 14.88
C ALA A 136 4.30 -6.33 14.68
N GLY A 137 5.17 -5.61 15.39
CA GLY A 137 5.35 -4.17 15.21
C GLY A 137 5.95 -3.85 13.85
N ARG A 138 6.94 -4.62 13.42
CA ARG A 138 7.56 -4.51 12.09
C ARG A 138 6.54 -4.74 10.97
N THR A 139 5.75 -5.81 11.07
CA THR A 139 4.66 -6.08 10.13
C THR A 139 3.67 -4.91 10.06
N ALA A 140 3.23 -4.40 11.22
CA ALA A 140 2.33 -3.25 11.25
C ALA A 140 2.95 -2.01 10.60
N GLY A 141 4.26 -1.80 10.75
CA GLY A 141 5.01 -0.73 10.10
C GLY A 141 4.98 -0.85 8.58
N VAL A 142 5.33 -2.00 8.02
CA VAL A 142 5.29 -2.26 6.58
C VAL A 142 3.88 -2.07 6.03
N ILE A 143 2.87 -2.65 6.67
CA ILE A 143 1.47 -2.50 6.23
C ILE A 143 1.03 -1.03 6.25
N THR A 144 1.49 -0.26 7.23
CA THR A 144 1.15 1.18 7.30
C THR A 144 1.82 1.95 6.15
N GLU A 145 3.08 1.65 5.85
CA GLU A 145 3.80 2.24 4.72
C GLU A 145 3.11 1.88 3.40
N THR A 146 2.85 0.59 3.16
CA THR A 146 2.13 0.10 1.97
C THR A 146 0.79 0.81 1.78
N LEU A 147 0.03 1.02 2.85
CA LEU A 147 -1.24 1.74 2.77
C LEU A 147 -1.08 3.21 2.38
N TYR A 148 -0.01 3.89 2.82
CA TYR A 148 0.28 5.24 2.34
C TYR A 148 0.73 5.25 0.89
N HIS A 149 1.48 4.25 0.45
CA HIS A 149 1.86 4.05 -0.95
C HIS A 149 0.60 3.92 -1.82
N GLU A 150 -0.32 3.02 -1.50
CA GLU A 150 -1.57 2.84 -2.25
C GLU A 150 -2.49 4.07 -2.20
N VAL A 151 -2.49 4.77 -1.07
CA VAL A 151 -3.22 6.04 -0.96
C VAL A 151 -2.61 7.12 -1.86
N ALA A 152 -1.30 7.12 -2.11
CA ALA A 152 -0.69 8.05 -3.07
C ALA A 152 -1.25 7.85 -4.48
N HIS A 153 -1.35 6.62 -4.98
CA HIS A 153 -2.00 6.32 -6.25
C HIS A 153 -3.44 6.84 -6.28
N ALA A 154 -4.19 6.58 -5.20
CA ALA A 154 -5.56 7.07 -5.08
C ALA A 154 -5.66 8.61 -5.07
N LEU A 155 -4.68 9.32 -4.49
CA LEU A 155 -4.62 10.78 -4.52
C LEU A 155 -4.22 11.30 -5.90
N VAL A 156 -3.22 10.69 -6.54
CA VAL A 156 -2.80 11.05 -7.91
C VAL A 156 -4.00 10.95 -8.85
N ASP A 157 -4.74 9.84 -8.80
CA ASP A 157 -5.93 9.65 -9.61
C ASP A 157 -7.07 10.62 -9.24
N THR A 158 -7.49 10.63 -7.98
CA THR A 158 -8.73 11.33 -7.61
C THR A 158 -8.58 12.86 -7.61
N LEU A 159 -7.40 13.38 -7.28
CA LEU A 159 -7.08 14.80 -7.29
C LEU A 159 -6.48 15.26 -8.63
N LYS A 160 -6.22 14.34 -9.57
CA LYS A 160 -5.57 14.62 -10.86
C LYS A 160 -4.23 15.33 -10.66
N LEU A 161 -3.44 14.83 -9.74
CA LEU A 161 -2.08 15.35 -9.51
C LEU A 161 -1.20 15.00 -10.72
N ALA A 162 -0.20 15.83 -10.96
CA ALA A 162 0.74 15.67 -12.07
C ALA A 162 2.18 15.57 -11.53
N PRO A 163 2.55 14.46 -10.88
CA PRO A 163 3.94 14.24 -10.48
C PRO A 163 4.83 14.10 -11.72
N THR A 164 6.10 14.52 -11.61
CA THR A 164 7.05 14.52 -12.74
C THR A 164 7.95 13.30 -12.76
N GLY A 165 7.79 12.38 -11.81
CA GLY A 165 8.55 11.15 -11.70
C GLY A 165 7.74 9.92 -12.09
N ARG A 166 8.36 8.75 -11.95
CA ARG A 166 7.69 7.45 -12.00
C ARG A 166 6.68 7.39 -10.86
N GLU A 167 5.43 6.99 -11.12
CA GLU A 167 4.37 7.06 -10.12
C GLU A 167 4.67 6.20 -8.88
N GLU A 168 5.33 5.05 -9.07
CA GLU A 168 5.76 4.18 -7.98
C GLU A 168 6.80 4.84 -7.05
N ASP A 169 7.80 5.54 -7.62
CA ASP A 169 8.75 6.31 -6.83
C ASP A 169 8.05 7.44 -6.06
N VAL A 170 7.06 8.06 -6.68
CA VAL A 170 6.26 9.14 -6.08
C VAL A 170 5.38 8.58 -4.94
N ALA A 171 4.83 7.38 -5.08
CA ALA A 171 4.05 6.72 -4.04
C ALA A 171 4.91 6.38 -2.81
N ASP A 172 6.12 5.84 -3.00
CA ASP A 172 7.09 5.64 -1.93
C ASP A 172 7.45 6.95 -1.22
N GLN A 173 7.68 8.01 -1.99
CA GLN A 173 7.94 9.34 -1.44
C GLN A 173 6.77 9.86 -0.61
N PHE A 174 5.52 9.61 -1.01
CA PHE A 174 4.36 10.01 -0.22
C PHE A 174 4.28 9.25 1.11
N ALA A 175 4.58 7.96 1.11
CA ALA A 175 4.65 7.19 2.36
C ALA A 175 5.69 7.78 3.31
N ALA A 176 6.90 8.08 2.83
CA ALA A 176 7.93 8.75 3.62
C ALA A 176 7.50 10.16 4.08
N TYR A 177 6.90 10.96 3.19
CA TYR A 177 6.36 12.29 3.49
C TYR A 177 5.34 12.29 4.63
N ARG A 178 4.48 11.26 4.68
CA ARG A 178 3.45 11.15 5.73
C ARG A 178 3.96 10.55 7.02
N LEU A 179 4.84 9.57 6.94
CA LEU A 179 5.28 8.79 8.09
C LEU A 179 6.41 9.47 8.88
N ILE A 180 7.45 9.97 8.23
CA ILE A 180 8.64 10.48 8.92
C ILE A 180 8.30 11.59 9.94
N PRO A 181 7.46 12.60 9.61
CA PRO A 181 7.10 13.65 10.57
C PRO A 181 6.22 13.20 11.74
N ARG A 182 5.79 11.93 11.77
CA ARG A 182 4.95 11.37 12.83
C ARG A 182 5.74 10.88 14.05
N GLY A 183 6.98 11.25 14.13
CA GLY A 183 7.84 10.92 15.25
C GLY A 183 8.37 9.48 15.20
N PRO A 184 8.80 8.92 16.33
CA PRO A 184 9.49 7.63 16.37
C PRO A 184 8.73 6.48 15.71
N GLU A 185 7.41 6.39 15.92
CA GLU A 185 6.60 5.31 15.35
C GLU A 185 6.51 5.39 13.82
N GLY A 186 6.40 6.59 13.26
CA GLY A 186 6.41 6.76 11.80
C GLY A 186 7.77 6.43 11.19
N ARG A 187 8.86 6.83 11.85
CA ARG A 187 10.23 6.49 11.41
C ARG A 187 10.50 4.98 11.50
N LYS A 188 10.01 4.30 12.55
CA LYS A 188 10.08 2.83 12.66
C LYS A 188 9.33 2.14 11.53
N ALA A 189 8.18 2.67 11.12
CA ALA A 189 7.42 2.12 9.99
C ALA A 189 8.20 2.24 8.68
N VAL A 190 8.82 3.39 8.41
CA VAL A 190 9.66 3.59 7.22
C VAL A 190 10.91 2.68 7.25
N LEU A 191 11.54 2.52 8.42
CA LEU A 191 12.67 1.60 8.57
C LEU A 191 12.24 0.14 8.37
N ALA A 192 11.05 -0.24 8.88
CA ALA A 192 10.52 -1.58 8.65
C ALA A 192 10.29 -1.86 7.15
N ALA A 193 9.77 -0.88 6.41
CA ALA A 193 9.62 -0.98 4.97
C ALA A 193 10.97 -1.09 4.25
N ALA A 194 11.95 -0.26 4.62
CA ALA A 194 13.30 -0.35 4.06
C ALA A 194 13.92 -1.74 4.24
N ASP A 195 13.78 -2.32 5.45
CA ASP A 195 14.33 -3.65 5.74
C ASP A 195 13.54 -4.77 5.03
N ASN A 196 12.23 -4.61 4.86
CA ASN A 196 11.41 -5.52 4.07
C ASN A 196 11.88 -5.56 2.60
N TYR A 197 12.06 -4.40 1.98
CA TYR A 197 12.59 -4.32 0.60
C TYR A 197 14.04 -4.82 0.51
N ALA A 198 14.87 -4.53 1.49
CA ALA A 198 16.24 -5.08 1.54
C ALA A 198 16.24 -6.62 1.62
N GLN A 199 15.27 -7.22 2.32
CA GLN A 199 15.13 -8.66 2.38
C GLN A 199 14.67 -9.23 1.02
N TYR A 200 13.68 -8.65 0.37
CA TYR A 200 13.27 -9.06 -0.98
C TYR A 200 14.43 -8.94 -1.99
N ALA A 201 15.21 -7.87 -1.90
CA ALA A 201 16.40 -7.69 -2.74
C ALA A 201 17.43 -8.80 -2.55
N ARG A 202 17.64 -9.28 -1.31
CA ARG A 202 18.56 -10.40 -1.03
C ARG A 202 18.05 -11.75 -1.52
N GLU A 203 16.74 -11.94 -1.56
CA GLU A 203 16.11 -13.17 -2.05
C GLU A 203 15.98 -13.21 -3.57
N SER A 204 16.00 -12.06 -4.23
CA SER A 204 15.94 -11.95 -5.68
C SER A 204 17.28 -12.31 -6.31
N ARG A 205 17.26 -13.06 -7.42
CA ARG A 205 18.47 -13.31 -8.19
C ARG A 205 18.76 -12.11 -9.09
N PRO A 206 20.04 -11.74 -9.30
CA PRO A 206 20.40 -10.59 -10.15
C PRO A 206 19.78 -10.64 -11.56
N GLU A 207 19.63 -11.83 -12.13
CA GLU A 207 19.04 -12.04 -13.45
C GLU A 207 17.52 -11.82 -13.51
N ASP A 208 16.83 -11.85 -12.37
CA ASP A 208 15.40 -11.63 -12.27
C ASP A 208 15.06 -10.13 -12.04
N VAL A 209 16.05 -9.28 -11.83
CA VAL A 209 15.85 -7.84 -11.61
C VAL A 209 15.54 -7.13 -12.91
N GLU A 210 14.29 -6.72 -13.09
CA GLU A 210 13.84 -5.97 -14.26
C GLU A 210 13.98 -4.45 -14.03
N LEU A 211 15.05 -3.84 -14.56
CA LEU A 211 15.29 -2.41 -14.43
C LEU A 211 14.24 -1.52 -15.13
N GLY A 212 13.50 -2.10 -16.07
CA GLY A 212 12.42 -1.43 -16.80
C GLY A 212 11.02 -1.70 -16.24
N ALA A 213 10.90 -2.41 -15.11
CA ALA A 213 9.62 -2.66 -14.47
C ALA A 213 8.96 -1.37 -13.99
N GLU A 214 7.66 -1.44 -13.71
CA GLU A 214 6.88 -0.32 -13.17
C GLU A 214 7.42 0.11 -11.81
N HIS A 215 7.63 -0.85 -10.90
CA HIS A 215 8.33 -0.61 -9.64
C HIS A 215 9.85 -0.56 -9.83
N PRO A 216 10.56 0.32 -9.12
CA PRO A 216 12.01 0.23 -9.05
C PRO A 216 12.44 -1.04 -8.32
N PRO A 217 13.68 -1.54 -8.58
CA PRO A 217 14.20 -2.69 -7.84
C PRO A 217 14.12 -2.50 -6.33
N ASP A 218 13.81 -3.57 -5.58
CA ASP A 218 13.68 -3.54 -4.13
C ASP A 218 14.91 -2.96 -3.41
N ALA A 219 16.11 -3.26 -3.90
CA ALA A 219 17.35 -2.65 -3.38
C ALA A 219 17.34 -1.13 -3.50
N THR A 220 16.77 -0.58 -4.57
CA THR A 220 16.63 0.87 -4.76
C THR A 220 15.61 1.46 -3.80
N ARG A 221 14.46 0.79 -3.61
CA ARG A 221 13.42 1.21 -2.65
C ARG A 221 13.97 1.22 -1.22
N ALA A 222 14.68 0.16 -0.82
CA ALA A 222 15.34 0.07 0.48
C ALA A 222 16.31 1.23 0.72
N ALA A 223 17.19 1.51 -0.26
CA ALA A 223 18.15 2.60 -0.19
C ALA A 223 17.46 3.97 -0.10
N ASN A 224 16.40 4.19 -0.87
CA ASN A 224 15.66 5.45 -0.86
C ASN A 224 14.97 5.69 0.49
N TYR A 225 14.31 4.70 1.08
CA TYR A 225 13.69 4.86 2.39
C TYR A 225 14.70 5.18 3.50
N ARG A 226 15.85 4.50 3.50
CA ARG A 226 16.94 4.83 4.46
C ARG A 226 17.49 6.24 4.21
N CYS A 227 17.61 6.63 2.94
CA CYS A 227 18.03 7.98 2.56
C CYS A 227 17.06 9.06 3.08
N TYR A 228 15.75 8.85 2.94
CA TYR A 228 14.75 9.78 3.47
C TYR A 228 14.80 9.88 4.99
N LEU A 229 14.98 8.76 5.69
CA LEU A 229 15.16 8.76 7.15
C LEU A 229 16.43 9.53 7.56
N TYR A 230 17.56 9.26 6.90
CA TYR A 230 18.83 9.94 7.15
C TYR A 230 18.71 11.44 6.87
N GLY A 231 18.15 11.81 5.73
CA GLY A 231 17.95 13.21 5.36
C GLY A 231 17.07 13.96 6.35
N ALA A 232 16.01 13.31 6.84
CA ALA A 232 15.15 13.88 7.87
C ALA A 232 15.86 14.07 9.21
N ALA A 233 16.66 13.08 9.63
CA ALA A 233 17.42 13.16 10.87
C ALA A 233 18.40 14.34 10.85
N ARG A 234 19.03 14.61 9.70
CA ARG A 234 19.94 15.75 9.50
C ARG A 234 19.22 17.09 9.48
N ALA A 235 18.01 17.15 8.89
CA ALA A 235 17.28 18.40 8.68
C ALA A 235 16.43 18.84 9.89
N GLU A 236 15.85 17.89 10.63
CA GLU A 236 14.73 18.20 11.55
C GLU A 236 14.94 17.72 12.99
N PHE A 237 15.80 16.73 13.22
CA PHE A 237 15.92 16.08 14.52
C PHE A 237 17.32 16.24 15.09
N SER A 238 17.51 17.28 15.92
CA SER A 238 18.77 17.51 16.63
C SER A 238 18.96 16.61 17.86
N ASP A 239 17.93 15.87 18.28
CA ASP A 239 17.92 15.14 19.54
C ASP A 239 17.61 13.64 19.33
N GLY A 240 18.61 12.79 19.42
CA GLY A 240 18.72 11.40 19.89
C GLY A 240 17.65 10.33 19.59
N ASP A 241 16.50 10.69 19.03
CA ASP A 241 15.36 9.79 18.77
C ASP A 241 15.35 9.17 17.36
N ALA A 242 16.28 9.53 16.50
CA ALA A 242 16.50 8.82 15.25
C ALA A 242 17.36 7.58 15.54
N ALA A 243 17.15 6.48 14.77
CA ALA A 243 18.21 5.48 14.61
C ALA A 243 19.51 6.26 14.40
N SER A 244 20.59 5.90 15.12
CA SER A 244 21.82 6.69 15.02
C SER A 244 22.19 6.81 13.54
N ASP A 245 22.74 7.94 13.12
CA ASP A 245 23.16 8.14 11.72
C ASP A 245 24.00 6.95 11.21
N ASP A 246 24.77 6.32 12.12
CA ASP A 246 25.59 5.15 11.83
C ASP A 246 24.76 3.88 11.57
N ASP A 247 23.57 3.72 12.18
CA ASP A 247 22.71 2.55 11.94
C ASP A 247 21.99 2.61 10.59
N LEU A 248 21.81 3.79 10.02
CA LEU A 248 21.21 3.97 8.69
C LEU A 248 22.22 3.80 7.56
N ILE A 249 23.50 4.15 7.81
CA ILE A 249 24.61 3.99 6.86
C ILE A 249 25.33 2.67 7.15
N ASP A 250 24.84 1.58 6.59
CA ASP A 250 25.42 0.24 6.77
C ASP A 250 26.48 -0.12 5.71
N GLY A 251 26.63 0.72 4.68
CA GLY A 251 27.56 0.49 3.57
C GLY A 251 27.08 -0.52 2.52
N GLU A 252 25.98 -1.22 2.80
CA GLU A 252 25.33 -2.18 1.89
C GLU A 252 24.08 -1.58 1.24
N VAL A 253 23.10 -1.18 2.05
CA VAL A 253 21.83 -0.59 1.58
C VAL A 253 22.00 0.92 1.37
N LEU A 254 22.58 1.63 2.34
CA LEU A 254 22.87 3.06 2.22
C LEU A 254 24.38 3.29 2.36
N THR A 255 25.04 3.68 1.26
CA THR A 255 26.45 4.04 1.27
C THR A 255 26.66 5.48 1.74
N LYS A 256 27.89 5.83 2.18
CA LYS A 256 28.24 7.20 2.56
C LYS A 256 28.08 8.19 1.41
N GLU A 257 28.44 7.78 0.19
CA GLU A 257 28.29 8.57 -1.01
C GLU A 257 26.82 8.90 -1.25
N ARG A 258 25.93 7.89 -1.16
CA ARG A 258 24.48 8.08 -1.30
C ARG A 258 23.91 8.96 -0.20
N ALA A 259 24.34 8.78 1.04
CA ALA A 259 23.88 9.55 2.19
C ALA A 259 24.18 11.05 2.07
N SER A 260 25.23 11.43 1.33
CA SER A 260 25.65 12.83 1.18
C SER A 260 24.61 13.75 0.49
N VAL A 261 23.66 13.19 -0.23
CA VAL A 261 22.58 13.94 -0.94
C VAL A 261 21.20 13.78 -0.30
N CYS A 262 21.07 12.95 0.74
CA CYS A 262 19.77 12.56 1.29
C CYS A 262 19.02 13.72 1.97
N GLU A 263 19.72 14.67 2.58
CA GLU A 263 19.11 15.86 3.20
C GLU A 263 18.40 16.72 2.13
N GLU A 264 19.08 16.96 1.01
CA GLU A 264 18.50 17.72 -0.12
C GLU A 264 17.31 16.97 -0.76
N GLU A 265 17.45 15.65 -0.96
CA GLU A 265 16.39 14.82 -1.51
C GLU A 265 15.15 14.80 -0.61
N TYR A 266 15.30 14.59 0.69
CA TYR A 266 14.17 14.62 1.61
C TYR A 266 13.52 16.02 1.66
N GLY A 267 14.31 17.07 1.68
CA GLY A 267 13.80 18.44 1.57
C GLY A 267 13.06 18.70 0.26
N GLY A 268 13.56 18.17 -0.85
CA GLY A 268 12.92 18.22 -2.17
C GLY A 268 11.59 17.49 -2.20
N LEU A 269 11.56 16.26 -1.69
CA LEU A 269 10.37 15.43 -1.53
C LEU A 269 9.27 16.17 -0.76
N ARG A 270 9.61 16.76 0.37
CA ARG A 270 8.67 17.51 1.21
C ARG A 270 8.08 18.70 0.46
N ARG A 271 8.93 19.54 -0.14
CA ARG A 271 8.46 20.70 -0.92
C ARG A 271 7.58 20.29 -2.09
N GLY A 272 7.91 19.19 -2.77
CA GLY A 272 7.12 18.65 -3.87
C GLY A 272 5.71 18.28 -3.43
N TRP A 273 5.59 17.44 -2.41
CA TRP A 273 4.29 17.01 -1.89
C TRP A 273 3.51 18.16 -1.24
N ASP A 274 4.18 19.06 -0.53
CA ASP A 274 3.53 20.27 0.01
C ASP A 274 2.90 21.10 -1.10
N GLY A 275 3.60 21.30 -2.21
CA GLY A 275 3.10 22.03 -3.37
C GLY A 275 1.92 21.34 -4.06
N LEU A 276 2.04 20.03 -4.34
CA LEU A 276 0.99 19.24 -4.98
C LEU A 276 -0.30 19.20 -4.17
N LEU A 277 -0.19 19.11 -2.85
CA LEU A 277 -1.34 18.93 -1.95
C LEU A 277 -1.89 20.26 -1.38
N ALA A 278 -1.20 21.37 -1.54
CA ALA A 278 -1.63 22.67 -1.00
C ALA A 278 -3.09 23.03 -1.33
N PRO A 279 -3.60 22.85 -2.58
CA PRO A 279 -4.99 23.20 -2.93
C PRO A 279 -6.03 22.33 -2.22
N TYR A 280 -5.64 21.16 -1.74
CA TYR A 280 -6.55 20.15 -1.19
C TYR A 280 -6.51 20.04 0.33
N ARG A 281 -5.63 20.77 1.00
CA ARG A 281 -5.53 20.77 2.49
C ARG A 281 -6.84 21.23 3.11
N ARG A 282 -7.23 20.58 4.19
CA ARG A 282 -8.27 21.09 5.08
C ARG A 282 -7.65 22.22 5.92
N GLY A 283 -8.41 23.30 6.07
CA GLY A 283 -8.03 24.40 6.97
C GLY A 283 -8.22 24.02 8.43
#